data_dc47ec726f6a089b0544745527726c8f
#
_entry.id   dc47ec726f6a089b0544745527726c8f
#
_cell.length_a   1.000
_cell.length_b   1.000
_cell.length_c   1.000
_cell.angle_alpha   90.00
_cell.angle_beta   90.00
_cell.angle_gamma   90.00
#
_symmetry.space_group_name_H-M   'P 1'
#
loop_
_entity.id
_entity.type
_entity.pdbx_description
1 polymer ?
#
loop_
_entity_poly.entity_id
_entity_poly.type
_entity_poly.pdbx_seq_one_letter_code
_entity_poly.pdbx_strand_id
1 'polypeptide(L)'
;KPVFEAGQHTELNFKDSYRFNIAGYRLAQLLEINTVPMSVERNVDGKVAAVTWWVDDVKMNEKDRMAKKTMGPEPLRTSNQIQLMHIWDELIQNRDRNMGNILWTGDWTMWMIDHTRAFRLGKNLLKPEDVTRCDRGLLTRLKALTDASIEKAVGDSLVKGERQAVLERRDRLVQILEERAARLGEAVVFFNF
;
A
#
# COMPACT_ATOMS: atom_id res chain seq x y z
N LYS A 1 14.66 -10.40 -2.75
CA LYS A 1 15.75 -9.42 -2.72
C LYS A 1 15.93 -8.92 -1.29
N PRO A 2 17.13 -8.99 -0.67
CA PRO A 2 17.37 -8.39 0.64
C PRO A 2 17.34 -6.86 0.54
N VAL A 3 16.69 -6.22 1.49
CA VAL A 3 16.69 -4.77 1.66
C VAL A 3 17.24 -4.48 3.06
N PHE A 4 18.36 -3.81 3.13
CA PHE A 4 19.01 -3.39 4.36
C PHE A 4 18.54 -1.99 4.76
N GLU A 5 18.78 -1.59 6.01
CA GLU A 5 18.61 -0.20 6.39
C GLU A 5 19.56 0.67 5.56
N ALA A 6 19.00 1.54 4.73
CA ALA A 6 19.76 2.61 4.14
C ALA A 6 20.11 3.62 5.23
N GLY A 7 21.34 4.11 5.26
CA GLY A 7 21.80 5.04 6.27
C GLY A 7 20.81 6.20 6.49
N GLN A 8 20.67 6.61 7.74
CA GLN A 8 19.72 7.64 8.17
C GLN A 8 19.95 8.95 7.39
N HIS A 9 19.20 9.17 6.34
CA HIS A 9 18.96 10.50 5.82
C HIS A 9 17.76 11.06 6.60
N THR A 10 18.07 11.86 7.61
CA THR A 10 17.08 12.55 8.44
C THR A 10 16.56 13.80 7.75
N GLU A 11 15.60 13.64 6.84
CA GLU A 11 14.59 14.69 6.72
C GLU A 11 13.70 14.63 7.97
N LEU A 12 13.27 15.77 8.49
CA LEU A 12 12.37 15.83 9.65
C LEU A 12 11.15 14.93 9.35
N ASN A 13 10.93 13.89 10.17
CA ASN A 13 9.87 12.89 10.03
C ASN A 13 10.00 11.91 8.85
N PHE A 14 11.19 11.70 8.29
CA PHE A 14 11.44 10.72 7.24
C PHE A 14 12.40 9.63 7.70
N LYS A 15 12.03 8.40 7.41
CA LYS A 15 12.84 7.22 7.68
C LYS A 15 12.77 6.30 6.46
N ASP A 16 13.92 5.88 5.95
CA ASP A 16 14.04 4.81 4.98
C ASP A 16 14.38 3.54 5.75
N SER A 17 13.44 2.60 5.87
CA SER A 17 13.60 1.44 6.73
C SER A 17 13.15 0.15 6.06
N TYR A 18 13.99 -0.90 6.14
CA TYR A 18 13.65 -2.24 5.71
C TYR A 18 12.39 -2.78 6.44
N ARG A 19 12.16 -2.35 7.69
CA ARG A 19 11.01 -2.77 8.51
C ARG A 19 9.68 -2.37 7.88
N PHE A 20 9.66 -1.30 7.10
CA PHE A 20 8.45 -0.84 6.41
C PHE A 20 8.00 -1.77 5.29
N ASN A 21 8.90 -2.53 4.66
CA ASN A 21 8.51 -3.61 3.76
C ASN A 21 7.78 -4.74 4.51
N ILE A 22 8.26 -5.08 5.72
CA ILE A 22 7.66 -6.12 6.57
C ILE A 22 6.29 -5.64 7.09
N ALA A 23 6.23 -4.41 7.60
CA ALA A 23 4.99 -3.79 8.06
C ALA A 23 3.97 -3.68 6.93
N GLY A 24 4.39 -3.26 5.73
CA GLY A 24 3.55 -3.18 4.54
C GLY A 24 2.93 -4.53 4.20
N TYR A 25 3.73 -5.58 4.10
CA TYR A 25 3.22 -6.92 3.84
C TYR A 25 2.22 -7.39 4.91
N ARG A 26 2.55 -7.24 6.19
CA ARG A 26 1.69 -7.71 7.28
C ARG A 26 0.38 -6.91 7.40
N LEU A 27 0.43 -5.60 7.21
CA LEU A 27 -0.76 -4.76 7.17
C LEU A 27 -1.62 -5.06 5.94
N ALA A 28 -0.99 -5.30 4.78
CA ALA A 28 -1.68 -5.70 3.56
C ALA A 28 -2.44 -7.02 3.77
N GLN A 29 -1.82 -8.02 4.43
CA GLN A 29 -2.50 -9.27 4.78
C GLN A 29 -3.70 -9.04 5.72
N LEU A 30 -3.57 -8.18 6.74
CA LEU A 30 -4.67 -7.84 7.65
C LEU A 30 -5.86 -7.21 6.89
N LEU A 31 -5.58 -6.49 5.82
CA LEU A 31 -6.57 -5.87 4.93
C LEU A 31 -6.96 -6.74 3.74
N GLU A 32 -6.45 -7.97 3.65
CA GLU A 32 -6.63 -8.89 2.51
C GLU A 32 -6.19 -8.28 1.15
N ILE A 33 -5.18 -7.42 1.17
CA ILE A 33 -4.53 -6.89 -0.03
C ILE A 33 -3.43 -7.87 -0.44
N ASN A 34 -3.73 -8.75 -1.40
CA ASN A 34 -2.86 -9.85 -1.78
C ASN A 34 -1.80 -9.46 -2.84
N THR A 35 -1.63 -8.18 -3.13
CA THR A 35 -0.74 -7.65 -4.17
C THR A 35 0.46 -6.87 -3.62
N VAL A 36 0.76 -7.08 -2.35
CA VAL A 36 2.01 -6.68 -1.70
C VAL A 36 2.83 -7.95 -1.44
N PRO A 37 4.04 -8.08 -1.99
CA PRO A 37 4.80 -9.33 -1.88
C PRO A 37 5.25 -9.60 -0.44
N MET A 38 5.30 -10.88 -0.08
CA MET A 38 5.74 -11.34 1.23
C MET A 38 7.11 -10.75 1.57
N SER A 39 7.20 -10.16 2.75
CA SER A 39 8.43 -9.59 3.30
C SER A 39 8.64 -10.08 4.73
N VAL A 40 9.82 -10.64 5.00
CA VAL A 40 10.16 -11.19 6.33
C VAL A 40 11.55 -10.72 6.75
N GLU A 41 11.74 -10.61 8.06
CA GLU A 41 13.07 -10.31 8.61
C GLU A 41 13.97 -11.55 8.54
N ARG A 42 15.20 -11.35 8.12
CA ARG A 42 16.26 -12.39 8.07
C ARG A 42 17.61 -11.77 8.36
N ASN A 43 18.51 -12.59 8.89
CA ASN A 43 19.92 -12.26 8.93
C ASN A 43 20.56 -12.67 7.57
N VAL A 44 21.17 -11.73 6.90
CA VAL A 44 21.86 -11.91 5.63
C VAL A 44 23.28 -11.39 5.79
N ASP A 45 24.26 -12.26 5.71
CA ASP A 45 25.69 -11.93 5.88
C ASP A 45 25.98 -11.15 7.19
N GLY A 46 25.37 -11.59 8.30
CA GLY A 46 25.54 -10.99 9.62
C GLY A 46 24.76 -9.68 9.84
N LYS A 47 23.96 -9.23 8.87
CA LYS A 47 23.12 -8.02 8.96
C LYS A 47 21.64 -8.37 8.89
N VAL A 48 20.84 -7.69 9.73
CA VAL A 48 19.39 -7.82 9.69
C VAL A 48 18.83 -7.10 8.46
N ALA A 49 17.96 -7.76 7.71
CA ALA A 49 17.34 -7.22 6.51
C ALA A 49 15.89 -7.70 6.35
N ALA A 50 15.10 -6.98 5.57
CA ALA A 50 13.89 -7.54 4.98
C ALA A 50 14.25 -8.35 3.74
N VAL A 51 13.84 -9.61 3.70
CA VAL A 51 13.89 -10.43 2.50
C VAL A 51 12.49 -10.46 1.91
N THR A 52 12.36 -9.89 0.71
CA THR A 52 11.09 -9.76 0.02
C THR A 52 11.03 -10.77 -1.13
N TRP A 53 9.90 -11.49 -1.22
CA TRP A 53 9.63 -12.38 -2.33
C TRP A 53 9.72 -11.61 -3.65
N TRP A 54 10.43 -12.18 -4.64
CA TRP A 54 10.47 -11.60 -5.98
C TRP A 54 9.22 -12.03 -6.73
N VAL A 55 8.48 -11.04 -7.25
CA VAL A 55 7.23 -11.31 -7.97
C VAL A 55 7.53 -12.08 -9.25
N ASP A 56 6.89 -13.24 -9.39
CA ASP A 56 7.06 -14.10 -10.56
C ASP A 56 6.21 -13.59 -11.74
N ASP A 57 6.56 -14.03 -12.96
CA ASP A 57 5.84 -13.73 -14.21
C ASP A 57 5.62 -12.22 -14.50
N VAL A 58 6.51 -11.35 -14.02
CA VAL A 58 6.45 -9.92 -14.33
C VAL A 58 6.67 -9.69 -15.82
N LYS A 59 5.70 -9.07 -16.48
CA LYS A 59 5.76 -8.73 -17.91
C LYS A 59 6.21 -7.30 -18.15
N MET A 60 5.85 -6.38 -17.25
CA MET A 60 6.21 -4.97 -17.38
C MET A 60 6.05 -4.24 -16.05
N ASN A 61 6.65 -3.09 -15.93
CA ASN A 61 6.35 -2.12 -14.89
C ASN A 61 5.32 -1.09 -15.39
N GLU A 62 4.89 -0.19 -14.53
CA GLU A 62 3.88 0.83 -14.86
C GLU A 62 4.37 1.81 -15.93
N LYS A 63 5.67 2.14 -15.95
CA LYS A 63 6.24 3.01 -16.99
C LYS A 63 6.07 2.39 -18.38
N ASP A 64 6.34 1.09 -18.50
CA ASP A 64 6.19 0.37 -19.77
C ASP A 64 4.72 0.23 -20.18
N ARG A 65 3.82 -0.01 -19.19
CA ARG A 65 2.38 -0.07 -19.43
C ARG A 65 1.86 1.26 -19.98
N MET A 66 2.25 2.37 -19.35
CA MET A 66 1.86 3.72 -19.79
C MET A 66 2.41 4.05 -21.17
N ALA A 67 3.67 3.69 -21.46
CA ALA A 67 4.25 3.87 -22.79
C ALA A 67 3.51 3.10 -23.88
N LYS A 68 3.05 1.88 -23.57
CA LYS A 68 2.24 1.05 -24.47
C LYS A 68 0.77 1.49 -24.55
N LYS A 69 0.33 2.44 -23.71
CA LYS A 69 -1.06 2.94 -23.64
C LYS A 69 -2.09 1.81 -23.50
N THR A 70 -1.78 0.78 -22.70
CA THR A 70 -2.65 -0.39 -22.54
C THR A 70 -3.27 -0.45 -21.14
N MET A 71 -4.54 -0.90 -21.10
CA MET A 71 -5.26 -1.20 -19.86
C MET A 71 -5.47 -2.72 -19.68
N GLY A 72 -4.83 -3.53 -20.54
CA GLY A 72 -5.01 -4.97 -20.51
C GLY A 72 -6.36 -5.43 -21.06
N PRO A 73 -6.65 -6.74 -20.93
CA PRO A 73 -7.87 -7.35 -21.45
C PRO A 73 -9.12 -6.91 -20.67
N GLU A 74 -8.96 -6.51 -19.41
CA GLU A 74 -10.05 -6.12 -18.51
C GLU A 74 -9.80 -4.70 -17.94
N PRO A 75 -10.14 -3.64 -18.69
CA PRO A 75 -9.86 -2.26 -18.27
C PRO A 75 -10.46 -1.87 -16.92
N LEU A 76 -11.65 -2.40 -16.58
CA LEU A 76 -12.30 -2.12 -15.31
C LEU A 76 -11.52 -2.74 -14.14
N ARG A 77 -11.06 -4.00 -14.29
CA ARG A 77 -10.21 -4.66 -13.29
C ARG A 77 -8.90 -3.89 -13.08
N THR A 78 -8.27 -3.45 -14.16
CA THR A 78 -7.06 -2.61 -14.09
C THR A 78 -7.33 -1.31 -13.35
N SER A 79 -8.42 -0.62 -13.66
CA SER A 79 -8.83 0.61 -12.97
C SER A 79 -9.09 0.37 -11.47
N ASN A 80 -9.74 -0.74 -11.11
CA ASN A 80 -9.99 -1.09 -9.72
C ASN A 80 -8.70 -1.38 -8.94
N GLN A 81 -7.72 -2.05 -9.56
CA GLN A 81 -6.40 -2.26 -8.96
C GLN A 81 -5.65 -0.93 -8.72
N ILE A 82 -5.74 0.01 -9.65
CA ILE A 82 -5.15 1.35 -9.49
C ILE A 82 -5.82 2.09 -8.33
N GLN A 83 -7.14 1.99 -8.17
CA GLN A 83 -7.84 2.59 -7.03
C GLN A 83 -7.44 1.96 -5.69
N LEU A 84 -7.27 0.64 -5.65
CA LEU A 84 -6.74 -0.06 -4.47
C LEU A 84 -5.35 0.47 -4.11
N MET A 85 -4.47 0.66 -5.09
CA MET A 85 -3.14 1.24 -4.87
C MET A 85 -3.21 2.66 -4.31
N HIS A 86 -4.08 3.53 -4.83
CA HIS A 86 -4.24 4.89 -4.30
C HIS A 86 -4.67 4.87 -2.83
N ILE A 87 -5.66 4.04 -2.47
CA ILE A 87 -6.08 3.88 -1.08
C ILE A 87 -4.93 3.35 -0.21
N TRP A 88 -4.21 2.35 -0.70
CA TRP A 88 -3.08 1.77 0.00
C TRP A 88 -1.98 2.78 0.26
N ASP A 89 -1.53 3.50 -0.76
CA ASP A 89 -0.45 4.48 -0.64
C ASP A 89 -0.84 5.66 0.25
N GLU A 90 -2.12 6.08 0.24
CA GLU A 90 -2.62 7.07 1.18
C GLU A 90 -2.66 6.54 2.61
N LEU A 91 -3.12 5.31 2.83
CA LEU A 91 -3.20 4.69 4.15
C LEU A 91 -1.83 4.61 4.82
N ILE A 92 -0.81 4.14 4.09
CA ILE A 92 0.56 3.99 4.61
C ILE A 92 1.42 5.24 4.41
N GLN A 93 0.90 6.27 3.76
CA GLN A 93 1.61 7.49 3.36
C GLN A 93 2.92 7.18 2.60
N ASN A 94 2.80 6.38 1.54
CA ASN A 94 3.92 6.05 0.68
C ASN A 94 4.17 7.18 -0.35
N ARG A 95 5.21 7.96 -0.14
CA ARG A 95 5.59 9.06 -1.05
C ARG A 95 6.47 8.65 -2.21
N ASP A 96 6.95 7.41 -2.22
CA ASP A 96 7.89 6.91 -3.23
C ASP A 96 7.25 5.90 -4.19
N ARG A 97 5.93 6.00 -4.43
CA ARG A 97 5.26 5.19 -5.43
C ARG A 97 5.61 5.71 -6.84
N ASN A 98 6.83 5.42 -7.28
CA ASN A 98 7.23 5.65 -8.66
C ASN A 98 6.77 4.49 -9.57
N MET A 99 6.77 4.72 -10.88
CA MET A 99 6.29 3.74 -11.86
C MET A 99 7.12 2.43 -11.91
N GLY A 100 8.36 2.43 -11.39
CA GLY A 100 9.19 1.24 -11.26
C GLY A 100 8.78 0.34 -10.09
N ASN A 101 8.05 0.88 -9.11
CA ASN A 101 7.56 0.19 -7.92
C ASN A 101 6.15 -0.40 -8.09
N ILE A 102 5.66 -0.42 -9.32
CA ILE A 102 4.38 -1.02 -9.73
C ILE A 102 4.70 -2.02 -10.84
N LEU A 103 4.43 -3.30 -10.59
CA LEU A 103 4.70 -4.39 -11.53
C LEU A 103 3.40 -5.01 -12.01
N TRP A 104 3.37 -5.44 -13.27
CA TRP A 104 2.24 -6.14 -13.89
C TRP A 104 2.69 -7.52 -14.33
N THR A 105 1.97 -8.53 -13.85
CA THR A 105 2.18 -9.96 -14.21
C THR A 105 1.44 -10.33 -15.49
N GLY A 106 1.68 -11.55 -15.98
CA GLY A 106 1.07 -12.03 -17.23
C GLY A 106 -0.45 -12.14 -17.18
N ASP A 107 -1.02 -12.37 -15.99
CA ASP A 107 -2.45 -12.38 -15.72
C ASP A 107 -3.06 -11.00 -15.44
N TRP A 108 -2.30 -9.93 -15.65
CA TRP A 108 -2.67 -8.55 -15.38
C TRP A 108 -2.99 -8.26 -13.91
N THR A 109 -2.33 -8.95 -13.00
CA THR A 109 -2.31 -8.58 -11.59
C THR A 109 -1.26 -7.52 -11.34
N MET A 110 -1.65 -6.44 -10.67
CA MET A 110 -0.76 -5.35 -10.28
C MET A 110 -0.14 -5.66 -8.91
N TRP A 111 1.19 -5.59 -8.83
CA TRP A 111 1.94 -5.76 -7.60
C TRP A 111 2.59 -4.45 -7.16
N MET A 112 2.49 -4.16 -5.88
CA MET A 112 3.08 -2.98 -5.25
C MET A 112 4.33 -3.41 -4.48
N ILE A 113 5.50 -2.94 -4.91
CA ILE A 113 6.78 -3.25 -4.27
C ILE A 113 7.40 -2.00 -3.65
N ASP A 114 8.41 -2.19 -2.83
CA ASP A 114 9.22 -1.13 -2.20
C ASP A 114 8.43 -0.14 -1.36
N HIS A 115 8.27 -0.49 -0.10
CA HIS A 115 7.58 0.33 0.90
C HIS A 115 8.56 0.96 1.91
N THR A 116 9.88 0.98 1.62
CA THR A 116 10.91 1.45 2.56
C THR A 116 10.72 2.89 3.04
N ARG A 117 9.96 3.69 2.28
CA ARG A 117 9.69 5.11 2.54
C ARG A 117 8.25 5.43 2.93
N ALA A 118 7.50 4.40 3.33
CA ALA A 118 6.13 4.50 3.81
C ALA A 118 6.07 4.82 5.32
N PHE A 119 4.88 4.72 5.91
CA PHE A 119 4.59 4.83 7.34
C PHE A 119 5.07 6.10 8.02
N ARG A 120 4.96 7.22 7.33
CA ARG A 120 5.31 8.54 7.89
C ARG A 120 4.33 8.94 9.00
N LEU A 121 4.79 9.82 9.89
CA LEU A 121 4.00 10.32 11.01
C LEU A 121 2.93 11.37 10.61
N GLY A 122 2.93 11.80 9.35
CA GLY A 122 1.91 12.71 8.82
C GLY A 122 0.52 12.10 8.88
N LYS A 123 -0.45 12.87 9.36
CA LYS A 123 -1.85 12.43 9.53
C LYS A 123 -2.74 12.80 8.34
N ASN A 124 -2.27 13.69 7.49
CA ASN A 124 -3.01 14.13 6.30
C ASN A 124 -2.81 13.17 5.15
N LEU A 125 -3.81 13.04 4.31
CA LEU A 125 -3.70 12.37 3.02
C LEU A 125 -2.85 13.24 2.08
N LEU A 126 -2.19 12.60 1.10
CA LEU A 126 -1.30 13.28 0.15
C LEU A 126 -2.06 13.75 -1.09
N LYS A 127 -2.89 12.88 -1.63
CA LYS A 127 -3.66 13.06 -2.87
C LYS A 127 -5.06 12.47 -2.72
N PRO A 128 -5.89 13.01 -1.82
CA PRO A 128 -7.24 12.50 -1.58
C PRO A 128 -8.14 12.55 -2.83
N GLU A 129 -7.81 13.40 -3.80
CA GLU A 129 -8.49 13.50 -5.08
C GLU A 129 -8.38 12.24 -5.93
N ASP A 130 -7.27 11.49 -5.83
CA ASP A 130 -7.04 10.26 -6.57
C ASP A 130 -7.86 9.07 -6.01
N VAL A 131 -8.34 9.18 -4.76
CA VAL A 131 -9.18 8.16 -4.10
C VAL A 131 -10.63 8.37 -4.52
N THR A 132 -11.04 7.77 -5.62
CA THR A 132 -12.38 7.98 -6.19
C THR A 132 -13.34 6.82 -5.98
N ARG A 133 -12.82 5.60 -5.84
CA ARG A 133 -13.60 4.36 -5.68
C ARG A 133 -12.90 3.40 -4.73
N CYS A 134 -13.67 2.49 -4.11
CA CYS A 134 -13.15 1.50 -3.16
C CYS A 134 -13.85 0.16 -3.31
N ASP A 135 -13.13 -0.93 -3.08
CA ASP A 135 -13.72 -2.24 -2.85
C ASP A 135 -14.52 -2.26 -1.54
N ARG A 136 -15.74 -2.82 -1.55
CA ARG A 136 -16.62 -2.88 -0.36
C ARG A 136 -16.00 -3.69 0.78
N GLY A 137 -15.35 -4.80 0.44
CA GLY A 137 -14.64 -5.62 1.42
C GLY A 137 -13.50 -4.85 2.07
N LEU A 138 -12.70 -4.14 1.28
CA LEU A 138 -11.63 -3.29 1.80
C LEU A 138 -12.17 -2.18 2.71
N LEU A 139 -13.26 -1.50 2.32
CA LEU A 139 -13.89 -0.47 3.18
C LEU A 139 -14.29 -1.05 4.54
N THR A 140 -14.89 -2.23 4.55
CA THR A 140 -15.29 -2.93 5.78
C THR A 140 -14.06 -3.23 6.66
N ARG A 141 -12.98 -3.73 6.08
CA ARG A 141 -11.73 -4.03 6.79
C ARG A 141 -11.04 -2.76 7.30
N LEU A 142 -11.05 -1.69 6.52
CA LEU A 142 -10.55 -0.38 6.97
C LEU A 142 -11.30 0.09 8.21
N LYS A 143 -12.62 0.05 8.22
CA LYS A 143 -13.45 0.43 9.38
C LYS A 143 -13.17 -0.44 10.61
N ALA A 144 -12.84 -1.70 10.43
CA ALA A 144 -12.54 -2.65 11.50
C ALA A 144 -11.12 -2.52 12.09
N LEU A 145 -10.21 -1.76 11.44
CA LEU A 145 -8.83 -1.59 11.93
C LEU A 145 -8.81 -0.90 13.30
N THR A 146 -8.00 -1.46 14.20
CA THR A 146 -7.70 -0.89 15.53
C THR A 146 -6.20 -0.87 15.76
N ASP A 147 -5.72 -0.06 16.72
CA ASP A 147 -4.29 -0.08 17.11
C ASP A 147 -3.85 -1.48 17.53
N ALA A 148 -4.67 -2.17 18.31
CA ALA A 148 -4.38 -3.55 18.77
C ALA A 148 -4.30 -4.54 17.60
N SER A 149 -5.17 -4.46 16.60
CA SER A 149 -5.11 -5.34 15.42
C SER A 149 -3.88 -5.06 14.56
N ILE A 150 -3.53 -3.80 14.38
CA ILE A 150 -2.31 -3.41 13.65
C ILE A 150 -1.07 -3.87 14.43
N GLU A 151 -0.99 -3.56 15.74
CA GLU A 151 0.15 -3.96 16.58
C GLU A 151 0.38 -5.47 16.56
N LYS A 152 -0.69 -6.26 16.70
CA LYS A 152 -0.62 -7.72 16.61
C LYS A 152 -0.10 -8.21 15.25
N ALA A 153 -0.48 -7.54 14.17
CA ALA A 153 -0.05 -7.92 12.82
C ALA A 153 1.39 -7.53 12.52
N VAL A 154 1.77 -6.27 12.81
CA VAL A 154 3.07 -5.71 12.37
C VAL A 154 4.17 -5.88 13.41
N GLY A 155 3.84 -6.11 14.70
CA GLY A 155 4.81 -6.22 15.79
C GLY A 155 5.71 -4.99 15.87
N ASP A 156 7.00 -5.22 16.11
CA ASP A 156 8.01 -4.16 16.24
C ASP A 156 8.39 -3.47 14.93
N SER A 157 7.75 -3.84 13.82
CA SER A 157 8.02 -3.20 12.52
C SER A 157 7.49 -1.78 12.43
N LEU A 158 6.50 -1.40 13.28
CA LEU A 158 6.00 -0.04 13.43
C LEU A 158 5.96 0.38 14.89
N VAL A 159 6.40 1.61 15.17
CA VAL A 159 6.23 2.21 16.50
C VAL A 159 4.80 2.75 16.67
N LYS A 160 4.39 2.98 17.91
CA LYS A 160 3.03 3.46 18.24
C LYS A 160 2.60 4.70 17.45
N GLY A 161 3.49 5.68 17.29
CA GLY A 161 3.18 6.90 16.54
C GLY A 161 2.89 6.64 15.05
N GLU A 162 3.61 5.70 14.43
CA GLU A 162 3.38 5.29 13.03
C GLU A 162 2.03 4.58 12.89
N ARG A 163 1.68 3.68 13.83
CA ARG A 163 0.36 3.01 13.86
C ARG A 163 -0.79 4.01 14.04
N GLN A 164 -0.64 4.96 14.95
CA GLN A 164 -1.64 6.02 15.15
C GLN A 164 -1.83 6.88 13.89
N ALA A 165 -0.74 7.22 13.21
CA ALA A 165 -0.83 7.97 11.96
C ALA A 165 -1.56 7.16 10.85
N VAL A 166 -1.39 5.84 10.79
CA VAL A 166 -2.17 4.96 9.90
C VAL A 166 -3.66 5.04 10.23
N LEU A 167 -4.04 4.98 11.51
CA LEU A 167 -5.45 5.06 11.91
C LEU A 167 -6.09 6.41 11.60
N GLU A 168 -5.38 7.50 11.81
CA GLU A 168 -5.87 8.85 11.46
C GLU A 168 -6.11 8.99 9.95
N ARG A 169 -5.22 8.45 9.13
CA ARG A 169 -5.39 8.44 7.67
C ARG A 169 -6.52 7.51 7.24
N ARG A 170 -6.67 6.33 7.90
CA ARG A 170 -7.78 5.43 7.71
C ARG A 170 -9.12 6.13 7.93
N ASP A 171 -9.26 6.89 9.02
CA ASP A 171 -10.49 7.62 9.33
C ASP A 171 -10.82 8.65 8.25
N ARG A 172 -9.81 9.37 7.76
CA ARG A 172 -9.97 10.32 6.64
C ARG A 172 -10.36 9.64 5.33
N LEU A 173 -9.75 8.49 5.01
CA LEU A 173 -10.09 7.70 3.83
C LEU A 173 -11.55 7.23 3.88
N VAL A 174 -11.97 6.68 5.01
CA VAL A 174 -13.36 6.24 5.21
C VAL A 174 -14.32 7.41 5.04
N GLN A 175 -14.04 8.55 5.69
CA GLN A 175 -14.85 9.76 5.59
C GLN A 175 -15.02 10.22 4.14
N ILE A 176 -13.92 10.37 3.39
CA ILE A 176 -13.94 10.83 1.99
C ILE A 176 -14.76 9.87 1.11
N LEU A 177 -14.60 8.56 1.30
CA LEU A 177 -15.32 7.56 0.53
C LEU A 177 -16.82 7.59 0.83
N GLU A 178 -17.20 7.73 2.10
CA GLU A 178 -18.61 7.83 2.51
C GLU A 178 -19.26 9.14 2.03
N GLU A 179 -18.60 10.28 2.17
CA GLU A 179 -19.06 11.55 1.64
C GLU A 179 -19.25 11.53 0.13
N ARG A 180 -18.31 10.87 -0.58
CA ARG A 180 -18.38 10.70 -2.02
C ARG A 180 -19.55 9.78 -2.41
N ALA A 181 -19.78 8.71 -1.67
CA ALA A 181 -20.90 7.79 -1.89
C ALA A 181 -22.25 8.46 -1.62
N ALA A 182 -22.34 9.27 -0.57
CA ALA A 182 -23.56 10.05 -0.28
C ALA A 182 -23.88 11.04 -1.40
N ARG A 183 -22.88 11.61 -2.05
CA ARG A 183 -23.06 12.59 -3.14
C ARG A 183 -23.33 11.95 -4.50
N LEU A 184 -22.64 10.86 -4.84
CA LEU A 184 -22.64 10.28 -6.18
C LEU A 184 -23.43 8.97 -6.28
N GLY A 185 -23.82 8.40 -5.15
CA GLY A 185 -24.41 7.07 -5.04
C GLY A 185 -23.39 5.98 -4.79
N GLU A 186 -23.73 5.00 -3.96
CA GLU A 186 -22.83 3.89 -3.59
C GLU A 186 -22.37 3.06 -4.79
N ALA A 187 -23.23 2.84 -5.77
CA ALA A 187 -22.91 2.04 -6.95
C ALA A 187 -21.80 2.68 -7.83
N VAL A 188 -21.59 3.99 -7.72
CA VAL A 188 -20.53 4.72 -8.44
C VAL A 188 -19.21 4.59 -7.69
N VAL A 189 -19.24 4.63 -6.36
CA VAL A 189 -18.05 4.70 -5.52
C VAL A 189 -17.56 3.32 -5.09
N PHE A 190 -18.46 2.39 -4.80
CA PHE A 190 -18.09 1.08 -4.29
C PHE A 190 -18.26 -0.02 -5.32
N PHE A 191 -17.24 -0.87 -5.43
CA PHE A 191 -17.25 -2.07 -6.27
C PHE A 191 -16.96 -3.32 -5.44
N ASN A 192 -17.16 -4.49 -6.03
CA ASN A 192 -16.71 -5.78 -5.49
C ASN A 192 -15.53 -6.25 -6.35
N PHE A 193 -14.44 -6.65 -5.67
CA PHE A 193 -13.19 -7.03 -6.34
C PHE A 193 -12.88 -8.51 -6.07
#